data_39db13db11199b97c4ec494eb1ef8cb5
#
_entry.id   39db13db11199b97c4ec494eb1ef8cb5
#
_cell.length_a   1.000
_cell.length_b   1.000
_cell.length_c   1.000
_cell.angle_alpha   90.00
_cell.angle_beta   90.00
_cell.angle_gamma   90.00
#
_symmetry.space_group_name_H-M   'P 1'
#
loop_
_entity.id
_entity.type
_entity.pdbx_description
1 polymer ?
#
loop_
_entity_poly.entity_id
_entity_poly.type
_entity_poly.pdbx_seq_one_letter_code
_entity_poly.pdbx_strand_id
1 'polypeptide(L)'
;TEFTKRGLEDFSISRLAEKMPWGVPVPNDNEHVMYVWFDALVGYISALGWPENEKQFKKFWPGMQVAGKDNLRQQSSMWQAMLMSASLPNSKQIFIHGFILSNGQKMSKSLGNVIDPFQLVKKYGRDAVRYYLLREITPTEDGDFTYEKFEGRYNADLAGGIGNLLSRTVALSGRDGFEIKKPSLK
;
A
#
# COMPACT_ATOMS: atom_id res chain seq x y z
N THR A 1 10.98 -17.91 -2.71
CA THR A 1 10.97 -17.31 -1.37
C THR A 1 11.09 -18.40 -0.31
N GLU A 2 11.53 -18.09 0.90
CA GLU A 2 11.54 -19.05 2.02
C GLU A 2 10.13 -19.61 2.29
N PHE A 3 9.12 -18.80 2.12
CA PHE A 3 7.72 -19.22 2.26
C PHE A 3 7.36 -20.37 1.30
N THR A 4 7.74 -20.29 0.03
CA THR A 4 7.47 -21.35 -0.94
C THR A 4 8.35 -22.59 -0.75
N LYS A 5 9.56 -22.44 -0.22
CA LYS A 5 10.46 -23.54 0.08
C LYS A 5 9.99 -24.43 1.24
N ARG A 6 9.21 -23.87 2.17
CA ARG A 6 8.62 -24.64 3.28
C ARG A 6 7.51 -25.60 2.86
N GLY A 7 7.12 -25.56 1.59
CA GLY A 7 6.01 -26.31 1.03
C GLY A 7 4.72 -25.49 1.02
N LEU A 8 3.92 -25.72 0.01
CA LEU A 8 2.59 -25.15 -0.15
C LEU A 8 1.58 -26.30 -0.09
N GLU A 9 0.50 -26.11 0.64
CA GLU A 9 -0.62 -27.03 0.67
C GLU A 9 -1.64 -26.65 -0.39
N ASP A 10 -2.30 -27.65 -0.96
CA ASP A 10 -3.43 -27.46 -1.86
C ASP A 10 -4.56 -26.71 -1.10
N PHE A 11 -5.28 -25.87 -1.81
CA PHE A 11 -6.45 -25.18 -1.27
C PHE A 11 -7.51 -25.03 -2.37
N SER A 12 -8.77 -25.03 -1.95
CA SER A 12 -9.89 -24.85 -2.87
C SER A 12 -9.94 -23.43 -3.42
N ILE A 13 -10.02 -23.32 -4.76
CA ILE A 13 -10.20 -22.06 -5.50
C ILE A 13 -11.68 -21.77 -5.80
N SER A 14 -12.60 -22.59 -5.29
CA SER A 14 -14.05 -22.40 -5.43
C SER A 14 -14.79 -22.48 -4.09
N ARG A 15 -16.02 -22.04 -4.07
CA ARG A 15 -16.93 -22.09 -2.93
C ARG A 15 -18.30 -22.55 -3.43
N LEU A 16 -19.09 -23.21 -2.58
CA LEU A 16 -20.46 -23.60 -2.91
C LEU A 16 -21.31 -22.37 -3.21
N ALA A 17 -21.97 -22.36 -4.36
CA ALA A 17 -22.86 -21.28 -4.80
C ALA A 17 -24.02 -21.05 -3.82
N GLU A 18 -24.52 -22.11 -3.19
CA GLU A 18 -25.55 -22.03 -2.14
C GLU A 18 -25.12 -21.11 -0.99
N LYS A 19 -23.84 -21.15 -0.59
CA LYS A 19 -23.31 -20.31 0.48
C LYS A 19 -22.89 -18.90 0.05
N MET A 20 -22.70 -18.69 -1.25
CA MET A 20 -22.21 -17.43 -1.83
C MET A 20 -22.85 -17.16 -3.20
N PRO A 21 -24.20 -16.93 -3.25
CA PRO A 21 -24.95 -16.87 -4.51
C PRO A 21 -24.60 -15.67 -5.40
N TRP A 22 -23.87 -14.70 -4.89
CA TRP A 22 -23.40 -13.51 -5.60
C TRP A 22 -21.98 -13.62 -6.17
N GLY A 23 -21.34 -14.79 -6.01
CA GLY A 23 -19.98 -15.01 -6.52
C GLY A 23 -19.95 -15.17 -8.04
N VAL A 24 -18.74 -15.06 -8.63
CA VAL A 24 -18.53 -15.35 -10.05
C VAL A 24 -18.65 -16.86 -10.29
N PRO A 25 -19.55 -17.32 -11.18
CA PRO A 25 -19.71 -18.75 -11.44
C PRO A 25 -18.43 -19.40 -11.97
N VAL A 26 -18.18 -20.62 -11.55
CA VAL A 26 -17.08 -21.44 -12.13
C VAL A 26 -17.53 -21.91 -13.52
N PRO A 27 -16.70 -21.77 -14.56
CA PRO A 27 -17.07 -22.25 -15.90
C PRO A 27 -17.40 -23.74 -15.89
N ASN A 28 -18.55 -24.11 -16.49
CA ASN A 28 -19.09 -25.47 -16.58
C ASN A 28 -19.43 -26.13 -15.23
N ASP A 29 -19.56 -25.36 -14.15
CA ASP A 29 -19.91 -25.86 -12.81
C ASP A 29 -20.89 -24.86 -12.16
N ASN A 30 -22.17 -25.23 -12.13
CA ASN A 30 -23.24 -24.39 -11.58
C ASN A 30 -23.37 -24.49 -10.05
N GLU A 31 -22.68 -25.44 -9.42
CA GLU A 31 -22.74 -25.65 -7.98
C GLU A 31 -21.69 -24.81 -7.23
N HIS A 32 -20.71 -24.25 -7.97
CA HIS A 32 -19.62 -23.50 -7.38
C HIS A 32 -19.44 -22.10 -7.98
N VAL A 33 -18.92 -21.22 -7.14
CA VAL A 33 -18.46 -19.88 -7.52
C VAL A 33 -16.95 -19.76 -7.23
N MET A 34 -16.29 -18.88 -7.96
CA MET A 34 -14.86 -18.64 -7.78
C MET A 34 -14.55 -18.10 -6.39
N TYR A 35 -13.45 -18.52 -5.82
CA TYR A 35 -12.91 -17.94 -4.60
C TYR A 35 -12.53 -16.47 -4.84
N VAL A 36 -12.92 -15.59 -3.94
CA VAL A 36 -12.76 -14.14 -4.09
C VAL A 36 -11.33 -13.69 -4.46
N TRP A 37 -10.32 -14.34 -3.95
CA TRP A 37 -8.93 -14.01 -4.32
C TRP A 37 -8.56 -14.48 -5.71
N PHE A 38 -9.20 -15.53 -6.22
CA PHE A 38 -8.98 -15.98 -7.59
C PHE A 38 -9.51 -14.95 -8.59
N ASP A 39 -10.66 -14.35 -8.30
CA ASP A 39 -11.24 -13.25 -9.08
C ASP A 39 -10.46 -11.93 -8.87
N ALA A 40 -10.28 -11.52 -7.62
CA ALA A 40 -9.71 -10.21 -7.28
C ALA A 40 -8.27 -10.01 -7.81
N LEU A 41 -7.43 -11.04 -7.83
CA LEU A 41 -6.05 -10.93 -8.29
C LEU A 41 -5.94 -10.66 -9.79
N VAL A 42 -6.90 -11.12 -10.59
CA VAL A 42 -6.98 -10.82 -12.03
C VAL A 42 -7.13 -9.31 -12.28
N GLY A 43 -7.70 -8.57 -11.33
CA GLY A 43 -7.82 -7.13 -11.38
C GLY A 43 -6.52 -6.38 -11.68
N TYR A 44 -5.36 -6.93 -11.27
CA TYR A 44 -4.06 -6.32 -11.58
C TYR A 44 -3.73 -6.25 -13.07
N ILE A 45 -4.15 -7.26 -13.83
CA ILE A 45 -3.86 -7.34 -15.26
C ILE A 45 -5.04 -6.86 -16.12
N SER A 46 -6.29 -7.10 -15.69
CA SER A 46 -7.47 -6.61 -16.42
C SER A 46 -7.52 -5.08 -16.45
N ALA A 47 -7.16 -4.41 -15.35
CA ALA A 47 -7.03 -2.95 -15.32
C ALA A 47 -5.97 -2.40 -16.31
N LEU A 48 -5.01 -3.24 -16.70
CA LEU A 48 -4.01 -2.91 -17.72
C LEU A 48 -4.45 -3.26 -19.13
N GLY A 49 -5.65 -3.83 -19.29
CA GLY A 49 -6.26 -4.15 -20.59
C GLY A 49 -6.13 -5.62 -21.04
N TRP A 50 -5.57 -6.51 -20.22
CA TRP A 50 -5.52 -7.93 -20.56
C TRP A 50 -6.93 -8.57 -20.40
N PRO A 51 -7.37 -9.46 -21.32
CA PRO A 51 -6.67 -9.90 -22.54
C PRO A 51 -6.95 -9.04 -23.80
N GLU A 52 -7.88 -8.08 -23.76
CA GLU A 52 -8.39 -7.38 -24.95
C GLU A 52 -7.37 -6.40 -25.55
N ASN A 53 -6.51 -5.81 -24.74
CA ASN A 53 -5.51 -4.82 -25.15
C ASN A 53 -4.09 -5.22 -24.74
N GLU A 54 -3.54 -6.24 -25.40
CA GLU A 54 -2.20 -6.72 -25.09
C GLU A 54 -1.09 -5.65 -25.24
N LYS A 55 -1.27 -4.69 -26.14
CA LYS A 55 -0.28 -3.61 -26.33
C LYS A 55 -0.17 -2.74 -25.07
N GLN A 56 -1.29 -2.36 -24.48
CA GLN A 56 -1.33 -1.61 -23.23
C GLN A 56 -0.80 -2.46 -22.08
N PHE A 57 -1.26 -3.71 -21.97
CA PHE A 57 -0.78 -4.65 -20.97
C PHE A 57 0.74 -4.79 -20.99
N LYS A 58 1.34 -5.11 -22.14
CA LYS A 58 2.80 -5.29 -22.29
C LYS A 58 3.62 -4.02 -21.98
N LYS A 59 3.00 -2.83 -22.02
CA LYS A 59 3.66 -1.57 -21.66
C LYS A 59 3.88 -1.42 -20.15
N PHE A 60 3.00 -1.97 -19.34
CA PHE A 60 3.01 -1.80 -17.87
C PHE A 60 3.28 -3.07 -17.10
N TRP A 61 3.08 -4.24 -17.71
CA TRP A 61 3.37 -5.52 -17.11
C TRP A 61 4.63 -6.16 -17.70
N PRO A 62 5.50 -6.81 -16.87
CA PRO A 62 5.39 -7.04 -15.44
C PRO A 62 5.68 -5.80 -14.59
N GLY A 63 4.85 -5.58 -13.58
CA GLY A 63 4.94 -4.46 -12.66
C GLY A 63 5.39 -4.84 -11.25
N MET A 64 5.55 -3.82 -10.41
CA MET A 64 5.71 -3.99 -8.96
C MET A 64 4.35 -3.96 -8.28
N GLN A 65 4.12 -4.88 -7.36
CA GLN A 65 2.92 -4.93 -6.54
C GLN A 65 3.28 -4.59 -5.08
N VAL A 66 2.39 -3.86 -4.42
CA VAL A 66 2.53 -3.48 -3.02
C VAL A 66 1.33 -4.04 -2.26
N ALA A 67 1.58 -4.76 -1.18
CA ALA A 67 0.52 -5.35 -0.37
C ALA A 67 0.91 -5.44 1.12
N GLY A 68 -0.10 -5.51 1.99
CA GLY A 68 0.10 -5.78 3.40
C GLY A 68 0.54 -7.22 3.65
N LYS A 69 1.19 -7.46 4.77
CA LYS A 69 1.75 -8.77 5.13
C LYS A 69 0.71 -9.89 5.23
N ASP A 70 -0.55 -9.57 5.49
CA ASP A 70 -1.65 -10.52 5.51
C ASP A 70 -1.98 -11.08 4.11
N ASN A 71 -1.57 -10.39 3.05
CA ASN A 71 -1.74 -10.81 1.67
C ASN A 71 -0.51 -11.51 1.07
N LEU A 72 0.51 -11.80 1.87
CA LEU A 72 1.75 -12.42 1.41
C LEU A 72 1.50 -13.71 0.61
N ARG A 73 0.66 -14.61 1.14
CA ARG A 73 0.34 -15.90 0.50
C ARG A 73 -0.34 -15.70 -0.85
N GLN A 74 -1.32 -14.82 -0.90
CA GLN A 74 -2.07 -14.51 -2.12
C GLN A 74 -1.17 -13.91 -3.19
N GLN A 75 -0.30 -12.99 -2.83
CA GLN A 75 0.56 -12.27 -3.77
C GLN A 75 1.75 -13.11 -4.24
N SER A 76 2.42 -13.81 -3.33
CA SER A 76 3.68 -14.50 -3.65
C SER A 76 3.51 -15.95 -4.13
N SER A 77 2.37 -16.56 -3.89
CA SER A 77 2.09 -17.95 -4.28
C SER A 77 0.93 -18.04 -5.25
N MET A 78 -0.29 -17.75 -4.80
CA MET A 78 -1.50 -17.90 -5.62
C MET A 78 -1.40 -17.10 -6.92
N TRP A 79 -1.14 -15.79 -6.81
CA TRP A 79 -1.08 -14.92 -7.96
C TRP A 79 0.02 -15.31 -8.95
N GLN A 80 1.21 -15.64 -8.45
CA GLN A 80 2.30 -16.08 -9.33
C GLN A 80 1.96 -17.40 -10.04
N ALA A 81 1.32 -18.34 -9.36
CA ALA A 81 0.86 -19.59 -9.98
C ALA A 81 -0.23 -19.35 -11.05
N MET A 82 -1.18 -18.43 -10.79
CA MET A 82 -2.19 -18.04 -11.78
C MET A 82 -1.56 -17.44 -13.04
N LEU A 83 -0.59 -16.54 -12.89
CA LEU A 83 0.14 -15.95 -14.02
C LEU A 83 0.87 -17.04 -14.83
N MET A 84 1.56 -17.95 -14.15
CA MET A 84 2.26 -19.07 -14.79
C MET A 84 1.28 -19.98 -15.55
N SER A 85 0.13 -20.30 -14.95
CA SER A 85 -0.92 -21.11 -15.59
C SER A 85 -1.49 -20.44 -16.84
N ALA A 86 -1.59 -19.11 -16.84
CA ALA A 86 -2.02 -18.32 -17.99
C ALA A 86 -0.89 -18.03 -19.00
N SER A 87 0.32 -18.59 -18.82
CA SER A 87 1.50 -18.32 -19.62
C SER A 87 1.89 -16.83 -19.68
N LEU A 88 1.61 -16.10 -18.58
CA LEU A 88 1.95 -14.70 -18.43
C LEU A 88 3.22 -14.52 -17.59
N PRO A 89 3.98 -13.43 -17.80
CA PRO A 89 5.13 -13.12 -16.96
C PRO A 89 4.73 -12.90 -15.50
N ASN A 90 5.53 -13.42 -14.57
CA ASN A 90 5.37 -13.15 -13.16
C ASN A 90 5.58 -11.66 -12.82
N SER A 91 5.09 -11.21 -11.68
CA SER A 91 5.33 -9.86 -11.17
C SER A 91 6.83 -9.56 -11.09
N LYS A 92 7.23 -8.36 -11.50
CA LYS A 92 8.63 -7.93 -11.43
C LYS A 92 9.14 -7.89 -9.99
N GLN A 93 8.30 -7.42 -9.08
CA GLN A 93 8.59 -7.32 -7.65
C GLN A 93 7.28 -7.36 -6.86
N ILE A 94 7.33 -7.95 -5.67
CA ILE A 94 6.26 -7.89 -4.68
C ILE A 94 6.85 -7.27 -3.43
N PHE A 95 6.34 -6.09 -3.07
CA PHE A 95 6.73 -5.39 -1.87
C PHE A 95 5.65 -5.61 -0.80
N ILE A 96 6.05 -6.26 0.28
CA ILE A 96 5.17 -6.55 1.42
C ILE A 96 5.53 -5.63 2.57
N HIS A 97 4.55 -4.85 3.02
CA HIS A 97 4.70 -3.96 4.17
C HIS A 97 4.01 -4.49 5.42
N GLY A 98 4.48 -4.04 6.58
CA GLY A 98 3.89 -4.32 7.87
C GLY A 98 2.53 -3.63 8.07
N PHE A 99 1.86 -3.91 9.17
CA PHE A 99 0.64 -3.19 9.55
C PHE A 99 0.96 -1.82 10.14
N ILE A 100 0.04 -0.89 9.96
CA ILE A 100 -0.02 0.32 10.77
C ILE A 100 -0.95 0.01 11.94
N LEU A 101 -0.37 -0.04 13.13
CA LEU A 101 -1.07 -0.29 14.38
C LEU A 101 -1.60 1.02 14.96
N SER A 102 -2.52 0.94 15.89
CA SER A 102 -2.99 2.05 16.71
C SER A 102 -2.81 1.67 18.19
N ASN A 103 -1.91 2.39 18.88
CA ASN A 103 -1.53 2.08 20.26
C ASN A 103 -1.10 0.60 20.45
N GLY A 104 -0.24 0.11 19.56
CA GLY A 104 0.28 -1.25 19.59
C GLY A 104 -0.71 -2.35 19.18
N GLN A 105 -1.92 -2.00 18.76
CA GLN A 105 -2.96 -2.95 18.38
C GLN A 105 -3.34 -2.81 16.91
N LYS A 106 -3.68 -3.93 16.25
CA LYS A 106 -4.22 -3.91 14.89
C LYS A 106 -5.51 -3.09 14.85
N MET A 107 -5.61 -2.16 13.91
CA MET A 107 -6.81 -1.37 13.73
C MET A 107 -8.00 -2.25 13.34
N SER A 108 -9.13 -2.07 14.01
CA SER A 108 -10.37 -2.80 13.76
C SER A 108 -11.59 -1.90 14.03
N LYS A 109 -12.58 -1.99 13.14
CA LYS A 109 -13.85 -1.27 13.33
C LYS A 109 -14.55 -1.68 14.62
N SER A 110 -14.47 -2.95 15.00
CA SER A 110 -15.08 -3.47 16.21
C SER A 110 -14.40 -2.97 17.49
N LEU A 111 -13.11 -2.65 17.43
CA LEU A 111 -12.36 -2.07 18.56
C LEU A 111 -12.45 -0.55 18.62
N GLY A 112 -13.00 0.09 17.59
CA GLY A 112 -13.11 1.56 17.55
C GLY A 112 -11.77 2.31 17.51
N ASN A 113 -10.65 1.61 17.25
CA ASN A 113 -9.29 2.17 17.26
C ASN A 113 -8.78 2.55 15.87
N VAL A 114 -9.67 2.66 14.89
CA VAL A 114 -9.32 3.04 13.51
C VAL A 114 -8.99 4.53 13.46
N ILE A 115 -7.81 4.84 12.95
CA ILE A 115 -7.39 6.21 12.68
C ILE A 115 -7.92 6.62 11.30
N ASP A 116 -8.73 7.67 11.25
CA ASP A 116 -9.26 8.22 10.01
C ASP A 116 -8.24 9.15 9.35
N PRO A 117 -7.66 8.77 8.20
CA PRO A 117 -6.67 9.60 7.52
C PRO A 117 -7.24 10.92 7.01
N PHE A 118 -8.53 11.01 6.71
CA PHE A 118 -9.15 12.26 6.27
C PHE A 118 -9.21 13.29 7.39
N GLN A 119 -9.50 12.86 8.60
CA GLN A 119 -9.48 13.73 9.78
C GLN A 119 -8.06 14.23 10.09
N LEU A 120 -7.05 13.35 9.97
CA LEU A 120 -5.65 13.76 10.10
C LEU A 120 -5.26 14.82 9.06
N VAL A 121 -5.59 14.57 7.80
CA VAL A 121 -5.31 15.52 6.71
C VAL A 121 -6.04 16.85 6.93
N LYS A 122 -7.29 16.82 7.38
CA LYS A 122 -8.05 18.03 7.70
C LYS A 122 -7.43 18.85 8.84
N LYS A 123 -6.90 18.18 9.87
CA LYS A 123 -6.33 18.85 11.06
C LYS A 123 -4.90 19.34 10.84
N TYR A 124 -4.04 18.54 10.19
CA TYR A 124 -2.59 18.79 10.14
C TYR A 124 -2.06 19.07 8.72
N GLY A 125 -2.89 18.91 7.70
CA GLY A 125 -2.50 19.03 6.31
C GLY A 125 -1.95 17.72 5.75
N ARG A 126 -2.09 17.57 4.43
CA ARG A 126 -1.70 16.37 3.68
C ARG A 126 -0.21 16.05 3.82
N ASP A 127 0.63 17.06 3.71
CA ASP A 127 2.08 16.88 3.64
C ASP A 127 2.68 16.45 4.99
N ALA A 128 2.11 16.93 6.10
CA ALA A 128 2.48 16.48 7.44
C ALA A 128 2.15 15.00 7.68
N VAL A 129 0.97 14.56 7.24
CA VAL A 129 0.57 13.14 7.34
C VAL A 129 1.48 12.26 6.50
N ARG A 130 1.78 12.65 5.26
CA ARG A 130 2.71 11.93 4.37
C ARG A 130 4.11 11.87 4.96
N TYR A 131 4.60 13.00 5.49
CA TYR A 131 5.91 13.06 6.14
C TYR A 131 6.00 12.05 7.29
N TYR A 132 5.03 12.05 8.19
CA TYR A 132 5.01 11.12 9.32
C TYR A 132 5.05 9.66 8.89
N LEU A 133 4.19 9.27 7.96
CA LEU A 133 4.11 7.89 7.47
C LEU A 133 5.42 7.43 6.83
N LEU A 134 6.10 8.30 6.09
CA LEU A 134 7.36 7.97 5.44
C LEU A 134 8.57 8.02 6.40
N ARG A 135 8.48 8.83 7.45
CA ARG A 135 9.57 9.04 8.40
C ARG A 135 9.56 8.07 9.56
N GLU A 136 8.39 7.77 10.09
CA GLU A 136 8.22 7.01 11.34
C GLU A 136 7.89 5.53 11.09
N ILE A 137 7.13 5.22 10.04
CA ILE A 137 6.69 3.86 9.77
C ILE A 137 7.74 3.11 8.95
N THR A 138 8.36 2.11 9.55
CA THR A 138 9.31 1.24 8.84
C THR A 138 8.55 0.40 7.80
N PRO A 139 8.96 0.43 6.52
CA PRO A 139 8.17 -0.20 5.46
C PRO A 139 7.96 -1.71 5.61
N THR A 140 8.93 -2.43 6.20
CA THR A 140 8.92 -3.91 6.28
C THR A 140 8.49 -4.45 7.63
N GLU A 141 8.21 -3.58 8.60
CA GLU A 141 7.82 -3.94 9.96
C GLU A 141 6.48 -3.31 10.33
N ASP A 142 5.87 -3.77 11.41
CA ASP A 142 4.68 -3.12 11.95
C ASP A 142 5.07 -1.78 12.56
N GLY A 143 4.38 -0.73 12.15
CA GLY A 143 4.56 0.62 12.69
C GLY A 143 3.39 1.01 13.56
N ASP A 144 3.65 1.67 14.69
CA ASP A 144 2.61 2.11 15.59
C ASP A 144 2.31 3.59 15.44
N PHE A 145 1.07 3.91 15.12
CA PHE A 145 0.57 5.26 15.07
C PHE A 145 -0.07 5.63 16.41
N THR A 146 0.39 6.74 17.00
CA THR A 146 -0.32 7.45 18.07
C THR A 146 -0.35 8.94 17.76
N TYR A 147 -1.37 9.65 18.25
CA TYR A 147 -1.42 11.10 18.10
C TYR A 147 -0.23 11.79 18.79
N GLU A 148 0.20 11.28 19.93
CA GLU A 148 1.36 11.79 20.65
C GLU A 148 2.64 11.70 19.82
N LYS A 149 2.93 10.54 19.23
CA LYS A 149 4.07 10.37 18.31
C LYS A 149 3.96 11.27 17.09
N PHE A 150 2.76 11.36 16.51
CA PHE A 150 2.52 12.22 15.35
C PHE A 150 2.80 13.68 15.66
N GLU A 151 2.19 14.22 16.73
CA GLU A 151 2.36 15.62 17.14
C GLU A 151 3.80 15.91 17.60
N GLY A 152 4.44 14.94 18.25
CA GLY A 152 5.86 15.03 18.60
C GLY A 152 6.75 15.19 17.37
N ARG A 153 6.56 14.37 16.33
CA ARG A 153 7.30 14.50 15.05
C ARG A 153 6.95 15.76 14.28
N TYR A 154 5.68 16.12 14.25
CA TYR A 154 5.22 17.35 13.61
C TYR A 154 5.94 18.57 14.20
N ASN A 155 6.00 18.68 15.51
CA ASN A 155 6.63 19.80 16.18
C ASN A 155 8.17 19.75 16.09
N ALA A 156 8.79 18.59 16.33
CA ALA A 156 10.23 18.47 16.34
C ALA A 156 10.84 18.61 14.94
N ASP A 157 10.32 17.87 13.97
CA ASP A 157 10.95 17.77 12.65
C ASP A 157 10.50 18.89 11.70
N LEU A 158 9.21 19.22 11.68
CA LEU A 158 8.69 20.26 10.76
C LEU A 158 8.79 21.65 11.35
N ALA A 159 8.23 21.89 12.52
CA ALA A 159 8.29 23.23 13.12
C ALA A 159 9.68 23.55 13.66
N GLY A 160 10.24 22.70 14.52
CA GLY A 160 11.56 22.88 15.15
C GLY A 160 12.73 22.66 14.20
N GLY A 161 12.59 21.81 13.16
CA GLY A 161 13.61 21.53 12.15
C GLY A 161 13.54 22.50 10.97
N ILE A 162 12.82 22.12 9.93
CA ILE A 162 12.76 22.88 8.66
C ILE A 162 12.16 24.28 8.87
N GLY A 163 11.10 24.40 9.66
CA GLY A 163 10.46 25.67 9.96
C GLY A 163 11.41 26.65 10.69
N ASN A 164 12.14 26.16 11.67
CA ASN A 164 13.15 26.95 12.37
C ASN A 164 14.30 27.35 11.45
N LEU A 165 14.82 26.43 10.62
CA LEU A 165 15.86 26.73 9.64
C LEU A 165 15.41 27.87 8.71
N LEU A 166 14.21 27.76 8.13
CA LEU A 166 13.65 28.78 7.25
C LEU A 166 13.52 30.13 7.96
N SER A 167 12.91 30.13 9.16
CA SER A 167 12.69 31.35 9.95
C SER A 167 14.01 32.06 10.30
N ARG A 168 15.01 31.31 10.73
CA ARG A 168 16.35 31.86 11.04
C ARG A 168 17.08 32.36 9.81
N THR A 169 16.98 31.65 8.68
CA THR A 169 17.60 32.06 7.41
C THR A 169 17.00 33.38 6.93
N VAL A 170 15.66 33.49 6.93
CA VAL A 170 14.96 34.73 6.56
C VAL A 170 15.32 35.88 7.48
N ALA A 171 15.34 35.66 8.80
CA ALA A 171 15.70 36.70 9.77
C ALA A 171 17.16 37.19 9.61
N LEU A 172 18.09 36.28 9.33
CA LEU A 172 19.51 36.64 9.09
C LEU A 172 19.66 37.38 7.76
N SER A 173 19.02 36.92 6.69
CA SER A 173 19.07 37.60 5.37
C SER A 173 18.52 39.02 5.46
N GLY A 174 17.47 39.25 6.21
CA GLY A 174 16.89 40.57 6.40
C GLY A 174 17.78 41.54 7.21
N ARG A 175 18.64 41.02 8.09
CA ARG A 175 19.62 41.82 8.86
C ARG A 175 20.78 42.33 8.02
N ASP A 176 21.26 41.50 7.08
CA ASP A 176 22.48 41.76 6.33
C ASP A 176 22.20 42.35 4.92
N GLY A 177 20.95 42.67 4.60
CA GLY A 177 20.56 43.23 3.31
C GLY A 177 20.72 42.29 2.13
N PHE A 178 20.77 40.98 2.36
CA PHE A 178 20.83 39.99 1.30
C PHE A 178 19.49 39.90 0.52
N GLU A 179 19.53 40.17 -0.76
CA GLU A 179 18.42 39.86 -1.67
C GLU A 179 18.39 38.37 -1.97
N ILE A 180 17.34 37.69 -1.56
CA ILE A 180 17.10 36.29 -1.95
C ILE A 180 16.66 36.27 -3.42
N LYS A 181 17.57 35.97 -4.33
CA LYS A 181 17.25 35.77 -5.75
C LYS A 181 16.52 34.44 -5.92
N LYS A 182 15.39 34.44 -6.64
CA LYS A 182 14.75 33.20 -7.06
C LYS A 182 15.76 32.31 -7.79
N PRO A 183 15.91 31.02 -7.40
CA PRO A 183 16.74 30.12 -8.19
C PRO A 183 16.17 29.99 -9.60
N SER A 184 17.00 30.16 -10.62
CA SER A 184 16.64 29.81 -11.98
C SER A 184 16.57 28.29 -12.06
N LEU A 185 15.37 27.76 -12.01
CA LEU A 185 15.14 26.34 -12.33
C LEU A 185 15.46 26.17 -13.83
N LYS A 186 16.58 25.51 -14.12
CA LYS A 186 16.89 24.98 -15.46
C LYS A 186 16.21 23.62 -15.62
#